data_15f6b278faae3356589e9d027135da6c
#
_entry.id   15f6b278faae3356589e9d027135da6c
#
_cell.length_a   1.000
_cell.length_b   1.000
_cell.length_c   1.000
_cell.angle_alpha   90.00
_cell.angle_beta   90.00
_cell.angle_gamma   90.00
#
_symmetry.space_group_name_H-M   'P 1'
#
loop_
_entity.id
_entity.type
_entity.pdbx_description
1 polymer ?
#
loop_
_entity_poly.entity_id
_entity_poly.type
_entity_poly.pdbx_seq_one_letter_code
_entity_poly.pdbx_strand_id
1 'polypeptide(L)'
;KELYLESLNHNSCLHKKISIDKDGYIRNCPSMPQHFGNIKDTTLEEALNHPDFKKYWNVTKDMIAVCKDCEFRHICTDCRAYTERTHFEEDIDLSKPLKCGYNPDTNEWAEWSTNPLKQKAIEYYGMQELVKKDA
;
A
#
# COMPACT_ATOMS: atom_id res chain seq x y z
N LYS A 1 16.97 -5.06 -10.73
CA LYS A 1 18.12 -4.67 -9.87
C LYS A 1 17.87 -3.35 -9.16
N GLU A 2 17.49 -2.32 -9.90
CA GLU A 2 17.17 -1.01 -9.30
C GLU A 2 15.98 -1.11 -8.35
N LEU A 3 14.95 -1.86 -8.73
CA LEU A 3 13.78 -2.09 -7.89
C LEU A 3 14.13 -2.75 -6.57
N TYR A 4 15.03 -3.74 -6.62
CA TYR A 4 15.52 -4.42 -5.42
C TYR A 4 16.23 -3.44 -4.49
N LEU A 5 17.13 -2.63 -5.01
CA LEU A 5 17.89 -1.65 -4.22
C LEU A 5 16.95 -0.59 -3.61
N GLU A 6 15.96 -0.14 -4.37
CA GLU A 6 14.96 0.79 -3.87
C GLU A 6 14.17 0.17 -2.72
N SER A 7 13.77 -1.10 -2.84
CA SER A 7 12.95 -1.79 -1.85
C SER A 7 13.63 -1.98 -0.50
N LEU A 8 14.95 -1.94 -0.44
CA LEU A 8 15.69 -2.07 0.81
C LEU A 8 15.46 -0.88 1.76
N ASN A 9 15.18 0.31 1.22
CA ASN A 9 15.08 1.54 2.00
C ASN A 9 13.76 2.29 1.79
N HIS A 10 12.98 1.95 0.78
CA HIS A 10 11.79 2.70 0.40
C HIS A 10 10.66 1.80 -0.07
N ASN A 11 9.45 2.32 -0.06
CA ASN A 11 8.32 1.67 -0.72
C ASN A 11 8.49 1.85 -2.24
N SER A 12 8.82 0.78 -2.95
CA SER A 12 9.11 0.84 -4.38
C SER A 12 7.91 1.26 -5.23
N CYS A 13 6.70 1.09 -4.74
CA CYS A 13 5.49 1.51 -5.45
C CYS A 13 5.24 3.02 -5.34
N LEU A 14 5.52 3.61 -4.18
CA LEU A 14 5.17 5.02 -3.88
C LEU A 14 6.35 5.98 -3.90
N HIS A 15 7.56 5.50 -3.67
CA HIS A 15 8.74 6.35 -3.54
C HIS A 15 8.99 7.17 -4.80
N LYS A 16 9.09 8.48 -4.64
CA LYS A 16 9.33 9.45 -5.72
C LYS A 16 8.29 9.42 -6.84
N LYS A 17 7.07 8.98 -6.53
CA LYS A 17 5.98 8.92 -7.49
C LYS A 17 4.84 9.85 -7.05
N ILE A 18 4.16 10.41 -8.04
CA ILE A 18 3.03 11.31 -7.85
C ILE A 18 2.00 10.97 -8.92
N SER A 19 0.73 11.04 -8.58
CA SER A 19 -0.34 10.83 -9.54
C SER A 19 -1.33 11.99 -9.52
N ILE A 20 -2.00 12.19 -10.63
CA ILE A 20 -3.06 13.19 -10.78
C ILE A 20 -4.26 12.43 -11.34
N ASP A 21 -5.39 12.48 -10.63
CA ASP A 21 -6.58 11.76 -11.07
C ASP A 21 -7.32 12.53 -12.18
N LYS A 22 -8.41 11.95 -12.69
CA LYS A 22 -9.21 12.54 -13.77
C LYS A 22 -9.82 13.90 -13.42
N ASP A 23 -10.00 14.17 -12.12
CA ASP A 23 -10.58 15.42 -11.64
C ASP A 23 -9.50 16.45 -11.26
N GLY A 24 -8.23 16.11 -11.44
CA GLY A 24 -7.10 16.99 -11.17
C GLY A 24 -6.56 16.93 -9.77
N TYR A 25 -7.03 16.00 -8.92
CA TYR A 25 -6.53 15.85 -7.56
C TYR A 25 -5.18 15.13 -7.54
N ILE A 26 -4.27 15.65 -6.73
CA ILE A 26 -2.91 15.14 -6.61
C ILE A 26 -2.88 14.10 -5.50
N ARG A 27 -2.39 12.89 -5.82
CA ARG A 27 -2.34 11.75 -4.88
C ARG A 27 -1.00 11.04 -4.99
N ASN A 28 -0.68 10.23 -3.98
CA ASN A 28 0.46 9.30 -4.05
C ASN A 28 0.22 8.22 -5.09
N CYS A 29 -1.01 7.71 -5.12
CA CYS A 29 -1.44 6.64 -6.00
C CYS A 29 -2.92 6.88 -6.32
N PRO A 30 -3.39 6.61 -7.55
CA PRO A 30 -4.80 6.81 -7.90
C PRO A 30 -5.79 6.08 -6.98
N SER A 31 -5.35 4.98 -6.37
CA SER A 31 -6.19 4.16 -5.49
C SER A 31 -6.20 4.63 -4.03
N MET A 32 -5.35 5.57 -3.63
CA MET A 32 -5.34 6.07 -2.25
C MET A 32 -6.36 7.19 -2.07
N PRO A 33 -7.11 7.19 -0.95
CA PRO A 33 -8.20 8.16 -0.76
C PRO A 33 -7.73 9.59 -0.48
N GLN A 34 -6.57 9.76 0.14
CA GLN A 34 -6.07 11.10 0.48
C GLN A 34 -5.54 11.83 -0.74
N HIS A 35 -5.94 13.09 -0.93
CA HIS A 35 -5.37 13.97 -1.94
C HIS A 35 -4.65 15.15 -1.27
N PHE A 36 -3.80 15.82 -2.04
CA PHE A 36 -2.95 16.90 -1.55
C PHE A 36 -3.21 18.22 -2.28
N GLY A 37 -4.42 18.39 -2.75
CA GLY A 37 -4.86 19.56 -3.49
C GLY A 37 -5.21 19.23 -4.93
N ASN A 38 -5.64 20.24 -5.68
CA ASN A 38 -6.01 20.10 -7.10
C ASN A 38 -5.05 20.93 -7.95
N ILE A 39 -4.64 20.41 -9.10
CA ILE A 39 -3.69 21.10 -9.98
C ILE A 39 -4.17 22.48 -10.46
N LYS A 40 -5.45 22.77 -10.33
CA LYS A 40 -6.02 24.08 -10.69
C LYS A 40 -5.56 25.20 -9.74
N ASP A 41 -5.27 24.87 -8.47
CA ASP A 41 -4.92 25.85 -7.44
C ASP A 41 -3.72 25.45 -6.58
N THR A 42 -3.17 24.25 -6.76
CA THR A 42 -2.05 23.73 -5.99
C THR A 42 -0.94 23.29 -6.93
N THR A 43 0.29 23.74 -6.69
CA THR A 43 1.44 23.28 -7.48
C THR A 43 1.89 21.91 -7.02
N LEU A 44 2.62 21.19 -7.87
CA LEU A 44 3.20 19.90 -7.50
C LEU A 44 4.19 20.05 -6.33
N GLU A 45 4.93 21.15 -6.30
CA GLU A 45 5.86 21.45 -5.22
C GLU A 45 5.13 21.61 -3.88
N GLU A 46 4.03 22.34 -3.86
CA GLU A 46 3.20 22.48 -2.66
C GLU A 46 2.68 21.13 -2.16
N ALA A 47 2.22 20.28 -3.09
CA ALA A 47 1.75 18.93 -2.75
C ALA A 47 2.88 18.08 -2.16
N LEU A 48 4.06 18.13 -2.76
CA LEU A 48 5.24 17.38 -2.27
C LEU A 48 5.68 17.82 -0.88
N ASN A 49 5.45 19.09 -0.53
CA ASN A 49 5.81 19.64 0.77
C ASN A 49 4.76 19.39 1.85
N HIS A 50 3.62 18.80 1.49
CA HIS A 50 2.61 18.42 2.47
C HIS A 50 3.19 17.39 3.44
N PRO A 51 2.96 17.53 4.77
CA PRO A 51 3.55 16.64 5.78
C PRO A 51 3.27 15.15 5.54
N ASP A 52 2.11 14.83 4.99
CA ASP A 52 1.69 13.45 4.79
C ASP A 52 2.07 12.86 3.44
N PHE A 53 2.55 13.66 2.50
CA PHE A 53 2.79 13.19 1.13
C PHE A 53 3.82 12.06 1.08
N LYS A 54 4.87 12.18 1.89
CA LYS A 54 6.00 11.25 1.88
C LYS A 54 5.94 10.21 3.00
N LYS A 55 4.83 10.16 3.76
CA LYS A 55 4.78 9.30 4.95
C LYS A 55 4.97 7.81 4.65
N TYR A 56 4.56 7.35 3.47
CA TYR A 56 4.73 5.95 3.07
C TYR A 56 5.95 5.69 2.18
N TRP A 57 6.68 6.73 1.79
CA TRP A 57 7.83 6.56 0.90
C TRP A 57 8.91 5.66 1.49
N ASN A 58 9.09 5.72 2.79
CA ASN A 58 10.13 4.97 3.50
C ASN A 58 9.59 3.76 4.27
N VAL A 59 8.35 3.37 4.04
CA VAL A 59 7.79 2.16 4.62
C VAL A 59 8.28 0.95 3.81
N THR A 60 9.22 0.21 4.36
CA THR A 60 9.79 -0.98 3.71
C THR A 60 9.06 -2.23 4.17
N LYS A 61 9.27 -3.34 3.45
CA LYS A 61 8.72 -4.63 3.83
C LYS A 61 9.21 -5.12 5.20
N ASP A 62 10.38 -4.67 5.64
CA ASP A 62 10.90 -5.00 6.97
C ASP A 62 10.04 -4.40 8.10
N MET A 63 9.20 -3.41 7.80
CA MET A 63 8.31 -2.75 8.75
C MET A 63 6.89 -3.30 8.71
N ILE A 64 6.52 -4.00 7.64
CA ILE A 64 5.14 -4.43 7.40
C ILE A 64 4.88 -5.77 8.05
N ALA A 65 3.73 -5.90 8.75
CA ALA A 65 3.32 -7.15 9.42
C ALA A 65 3.34 -8.31 8.42
N VAL A 66 3.86 -9.45 8.84
CA VAL A 66 4.05 -10.67 8.05
C VAL A 66 5.15 -10.51 6.99
N CYS A 67 5.14 -9.43 6.21
CA CYS A 67 6.13 -9.20 5.15
C CYS A 67 7.56 -9.14 5.69
N LYS A 68 7.74 -8.62 6.90
CA LYS A 68 9.07 -8.53 7.54
C LYS A 68 9.75 -9.89 7.72
N ASP A 69 8.97 -10.96 7.77
CA ASP A 69 9.46 -12.34 7.91
C ASP A 69 9.38 -13.12 6.60
N CYS A 70 8.95 -12.48 5.51
CA CYS A 70 8.75 -13.14 4.22
C CYS A 70 10.03 -13.12 3.38
N GLU A 71 10.36 -14.26 2.80
CA GLU A 71 11.52 -14.43 1.93
C GLU A 71 11.44 -13.60 0.63
N PHE A 72 10.22 -13.26 0.21
CA PHE A 72 9.97 -12.48 -1.02
C PHE A 72 9.88 -10.98 -0.79
N ARG A 73 10.13 -10.48 0.43
CA ARG A 73 9.86 -9.10 0.82
C ARG A 73 10.54 -8.04 -0.06
N HIS A 74 11.72 -8.34 -0.60
CA HIS A 74 12.46 -7.35 -1.40
C HIS A 74 12.20 -7.42 -2.90
N ILE A 75 11.48 -8.41 -3.37
CA ILE A 75 11.11 -8.55 -4.78
C ILE A 75 9.61 -8.38 -5.04
N CYS A 76 8.82 -8.41 -3.98
CA CYS A 76 7.37 -8.22 -4.04
C CYS A 76 7.04 -6.74 -3.85
N THR A 77 6.21 -6.18 -4.74
CA THR A 77 5.73 -4.80 -4.56
C THR A 77 4.70 -4.74 -3.46
N ASP A 78 4.62 -3.60 -2.78
CA ASP A 78 3.69 -3.37 -1.69
C ASP A 78 2.60 -2.41 -2.10
N CYS A 79 1.34 -2.78 -1.86
CA CYS A 79 0.21 -1.89 -2.10
C CYS A 79 -0.29 -1.33 -0.77
N ARG A 80 0.07 -0.07 -0.46
CA ARG A 80 -0.42 0.62 0.74
C ARG A 80 -1.85 1.13 0.58
N ALA A 81 -2.39 1.13 -0.64
CA ALA A 81 -3.77 1.54 -0.89
C ALA A 81 -4.78 0.49 -0.40
N TYR A 82 -4.43 -0.80 -0.48
CA TYR A 82 -5.30 -1.91 -0.09
C TYR A 82 -4.55 -2.85 0.85
N THR A 83 -4.84 -2.76 2.14
CA THR A 83 -4.19 -3.56 3.18
C THR A 83 -5.22 -4.30 4.03
N GLU A 84 -4.75 -5.18 4.91
CA GLU A 84 -5.61 -5.85 5.88
C GLU A 84 -6.15 -4.89 6.96
N ARG A 85 -5.57 -3.70 7.10
CA ARG A 85 -5.94 -2.66 8.07
C ARG A 85 -5.92 -3.13 9.53
N THR A 86 -4.97 -4.00 9.87
CA THR A 86 -4.87 -4.61 11.20
C THR A 86 -3.73 -4.06 12.06
N HIS A 87 -2.79 -3.35 11.45
CA HIS A 87 -1.59 -2.86 12.13
C HIS A 87 -1.34 -1.39 11.79
N PHE A 88 -1.59 -0.50 12.74
CA PHE A 88 -1.33 0.94 12.59
C PHE A 88 -0.34 1.40 13.65
N GLU A 89 0.61 2.20 13.26
CA GLU A 89 1.58 2.82 14.16
C GLU A 89 1.75 4.28 13.77
N GLU A 90 1.45 5.19 14.71
CA GLU A 90 1.54 6.65 14.50
C GLU A 90 0.79 7.10 13.23
N ASP A 91 -0.42 6.58 13.02
CA ASP A 91 -1.29 6.85 11.86
C ASP A 91 -0.75 6.30 10.54
N ILE A 92 0.34 5.52 10.58
CA ILE A 92 0.87 4.83 9.42
C ILE A 92 0.39 3.39 9.43
N ASP A 93 -0.24 2.96 8.34
CA ASP A 93 -0.74 1.60 8.18
C ASP A 93 0.40 0.66 7.78
N LEU A 94 0.80 -0.22 8.69
CA LEU A 94 1.84 -1.22 8.48
C LEU A 94 1.27 -2.62 8.28
N SER A 95 0.00 -2.71 7.91
CA SER A 95 -0.66 -4.00 7.67
C SER A 95 -0.16 -4.67 6.39
N LYS A 96 -0.27 -6.00 6.35
CA LYS A 96 0.05 -6.77 5.15
C LYS A 96 -0.87 -6.37 3.99
N PRO A 97 -0.37 -6.39 2.73
CA PRO A 97 -1.24 -6.15 1.57
C PRO A 97 -2.39 -7.16 1.51
N LEU A 98 -3.60 -6.67 1.23
CA LEU A 98 -4.80 -7.50 1.21
C LEU A 98 -4.74 -8.62 0.17
N LYS A 99 -4.10 -8.38 -0.96
CA LYS A 99 -3.95 -9.38 -2.02
C LYS A 99 -2.96 -10.48 -1.70
N CYS A 100 -2.13 -10.31 -0.69
CA CYS A 100 -1.13 -11.32 -0.37
C CYS A 100 -1.76 -12.47 0.43
N GLY A 101 -1.81 -13.65 -0.18
CA GLY A 101 -2.27 -14.88 0.46
C GLY A 101 -1.14 -15.85 0.77
N TYR A 102 0.10 -15.39 0.78
CA TYR A 102 1.26 -16.23 1.10
C TYR A 102 1.50 -16.25 2.61
N ASN A 103 1.70 -17.46 3.15
CA ASN A 103 2.11 -17.64 4.54
C ASN A 103 3.59 -18.06 4.58
N PRO A 104 4.50 -17.19 5.03
CA PRO A 104 5.94 -17.51 5.05
C PRO A 104 6.30 -18.60 6.06
N ASP A 105 5.45 -18.84 7.06
CA ASP A 105 5.72 -19.88 8.08
C ASP A 105 5.42 -21.28 7.55
N THR A 106 4.42 -21.44 6.68
CA THR A 106 4.00 -22.72 6.13
C THR A 106 4.32 -22.90 4.66
N ASN A 107 4.75 -21.83 3.97
CA ASN A 107 4.98 -21.79 2.53
C ASN A 107 3.71 -22.08 1.70
N GLU A 108 2.54 -21.83 2.26
CA GLU A 108 1.26 -22.03 1.57
C GLU A 108 0.80 -20.74 0.90
N TRP A 109 0.14 -20.89 -0.25
CA TRP A 109 -0.39 -19.76 -1.04
C TRP A 109 -1.91 -19.81 -1.11
N ALA A 110 -2.53 -18.63 -1.01
CA ALA A 110 -3.94 -18.42 -1.34
C ALA A 110 -4.03 -17.18 -2.23
N GLU A 111 -5.15 -17.00 -2.93
CA GLU A 111 -5.31 -15.85 -3.84
C GLU A 111 -5.38 -14.51 -3.10
N TRP A 112 -5.96 -14.51 -1.91
CA TRP A 112 -6.13 -13.32 -1.07
C TRP A 112 -5.65 -13.63 0.33
N SER A 113 -5.53 -12.57 1.15
CA SER A 113 -5.22 -12.71 2.57
C SER A 113 -6.10 -13.77 3.22
N THR A 114 -5.49 -14.62 4.06
CA THR A 114 -6.20 -15.63 4.84
C THR A 114 -6.53 -15.13 6.25
N ASN A 115 -6.20 -13.88 6.59
CA ASN A 115 -6.49 -13.29 7.89
C ASN A 115 -8.01 -13.26 8.12
N PRO A 116 -8.53 -13.82 9.23
CA PRO A 116 -9.96 -13.80 9.52
C PRO A 116 -10.56 -12.38 9.58
N LEU A 117 -9.75 -11.38 9.87
CA LEU A 117 -10.20 -9.98 9.96
C LEU A 117 -10.27 -9.29 8.61
N LYS A 118 -9.88 -9.96 7.53
CA LYS A 118 -9.87 -9.36 6.18
C LYS A 118 -11.24 -8.87 5.72
N GLN A 119 -12.31 -9.46 6.26
CA GLN A 119 -13.67 -9.09 5.87
C GLN A 119 -13.95 -7.60 6.11
N LYS A 120 -13.46 -7.07 7.23
CA LYS A 120 -13.61 -5.64 7.54
C LYS A 120 -12.87 -4.76 6.52
N ALA A 121 -11.68 -5.19 6.10
CA ALA A 121 -10.91 -4.46 5.09
C ALA A 121 -11.60 -4.52 3.73
N ILE A 122 -12.12 -5.68 3.34
CA ILE A 122 -12.85 -5.86 2.08
C ILE A 122 -14.07 -4.91 2.04
N GLU A 123 -14.81 -4.83 3.13
CA GLU A 123 -15.96 -3.93 3.24
C GLU A 123 -15.55 -2.46 3.18
N TYR A 124 -14.49 -2.11 3.90
CA TYR A 124 -13.95 -0.75 3.90
C TYR A 124 -13.59 -0.25 2.50
N TYR A 125 -12.98 -1.12 1.69
CA TYR A 125 -12.58 -0.77 0.32
C TYR A 125 -13.66 -1.01 -0.73
N GLY A 126 -14.81 -1.57 -0.35
CA GLY A 126 -15.89 -1.86 -1.28
C GLY A 126 -15.55 -2.94 -2.30
N MET A 127 -14.80 -3.96 -1.89
CA MET A 127 -14.29 -5.01 -2.78
C MET A 127 -15.05 -6.33 -2.71
N GLN A 128 -16.23 -6.36 -2.10
CA GLN A 128 -17.00 -7.58 -1.87
C GLN A 128 -17.25 -8.38 -3.16
N GLU A 129 -17.66 -7.70 -4.21
CA GLU A 129 -17.98 -8.36 -5.49
C GLU A 129 -16.72 -8.91 -6.16
N LEU A 130 -15.62 -8.20 -6.08
CA LEU A 130 -14.34 -8.63 -6.67
C LEU A 130 -13.84 -9.91 -6.01
N VAL A 131 -13.85 -9.97 -4.67
CA VAL A 131 -13.38 -11.14 -3.92
C VAL A 131 -14.28 -12.35 -4.13
N LYS A 132 -15.60 -12.16 -4.23
CA LYS A 132 -16.54 -13.26 -4.52
C LYS A 132 -16.28 -13.92 -5.86
N LYS A 133 -15.86 -13.16 -6.87
CA LYS A 133 -15.55 -13.71 -8.19
C LYS A 133 -14.32 -14.60 -8.18
N ASP A 134 -13.39 -14.31 -7.28
CA ASP A 134 -12.13 -15.04 -7.14
C ASP A 134 -12.26 -16.24 -6.19
N ALA A 135 -13.36 -16.36 -5.50
CA ALA A 135 -13.66 -17.50 -4.63
C ALA A 135 -14.35 -18.62 -5.45
#